data_95303d7eaf3a66d556d064748009fb2c
#
_entry.id   95303d7eaf3a66d556d064748009fb2c
#
_cell.length_a   1.000
_cell.length_b   1.000
_cell.length_c   1.000
_cell.angle_alpha   90.00
_cell.angle_beta   90.00
_cell.angle_gamma   90.00
#
_symmetry.space_group_name_H-M   'P 1'
#
loop_
_entity.id
_entity.type
_entity.pdbx_description
1 polymer ?
#
loop_
_entity_poly.entity_id
_entity_poly.type
_entity_poly.pdbx_seq_one_letter_code
_entity_poly.pdbx_strand_id
1 'polypeptide(L)'
;MSQDKPAKPADAADRRFFKRAWVRTRRTLLLALLPLFGVGVMLYLKSEMIVLGAEAYIYGYPLVITDVTRANAALTLGPENQLRRVRQFPDASFKDVVRPNVDTLYTTAFIDTAKGPWVFEMAPNDQRYEVMPFMDGWTNVFAAPGTRTTGTQGGKFLLVGPGWQGQTPAGLTLMQSPTQMVWLIGRTQTNGTPDYGVVHRLQDGITLKSLNDWQSGKPEPSVAWQPSTAKLVPPPMQMDAMSAHTFFTRLALLMANNPPAPADGPMLVKLGRIGIAPGQPPTWSLLDGWSVSLGRWIADFTVGRELKKPRDTVRGWSTPPAILGSYGTFYNTRAVVAMVGLGANLPADATYPNTQVDAQGKPLNGSHRYRLHFGPSELPPVKAFWSVTAYGTDDALIDNPINRFALGDRDPLVFNADGSLDLWIQADRPSPDKVKNWLPVKTNSSFLLNARLYWPKDAALNGNWGMPAVERLE
;
A
#
# COMPACT_ATOMS: atom_id res chain seq x y z
N MET A 1 -79.45 -48.05 -24.66
CA MET A 1 -79.14 -48.47 -23.27
C MET A 1 -77.65 -48.76 -23.19
N SER A 2 -76.91 -47.80 -22.74
CA SER A 2 -75.48 -47.90 -22.47
C SER A 2 -75.31 -47.96 -20.96
N GLN A 3 -74.77 -49.00 -20.44
CA GLN A 3 -74.52 -49.14 -19.00
C GLN A 3 -73.22 -48.48 -18.60
N ASP A 4 -73.37 -47.42 -17.79
CA ASP A 4 -72.27 -46.81 -17.05
C ASP A 4 -71.66 -47.82 -16.03
N LYS A 5 -70.42 -48.19 -16.19
CA LYS A 5 -69.65 -48.97 -15.18
C LYS A 5 -69.18 -48.00 -14.10
N PRO A 6 -69.44 -48.23 -12.81
CA PRO A 6 -68.95 -47.40 -11.74
C PRO A 6 -67.42 -47.51 -11.63
N ALA A 7 -66.74 -46.37 -11.46
CA ALA A 7 -65.33 -46.32 -11.23
C ALA A 7 -64.94 -47.01 -9.93
N LYS A 8 -63.96 -47.92 -10.00
CA LYS A 8 -63.39 -48.59 -8.83
C LYS A 8 -62.85 -47.58 -7.81
N PRO A 9 -63.12 -47.73 -6.52
CA PRO A 9 -62.55 -46.86 -5.51
C PRO A 9 -61.02 -47.02 -5.44
N ALA A 10 -60.26 -45.94 -5.47
CA ALA A 10 -58.78 -45.93 -5.36
C ALA A 10 -58.34 -46.73 -4.12
N ASP A 11 -57.48 -47.71 -4.37
CA ASP A 11 -57.05 -48.70 -3.43
C ASP A 11 -56.51 -48.12 -2.13
N ALA A 12 -56.93 -48.54 -0.97
CA ALA A 12 -56.50 -48.13 0.37
C ALA A 12 -54.98 -48.32 0.58
N ALA A 13 -54.36 -49.20 -0.23
CA ALA A 13 -52.91 -49.40 -0.26
C ALA A 13 -52.14 -48.18 -0.81
N ASP A 14 -52.63 -47.54 -1.89
CA ASP A 14 -52.05 -46.32 -2.49
C ASP A 14 -52.07 -45.12 -1.53
N ARG A 15 -53.18 -44.92 -0.83
CA ARG A 15 -53.29 -43.87 0.17
C ARG A 15 -52.34 -44.04 1.37
N ARG A 16 -52.05 -45.27 1.74
CA ARG A 16 -51.08 -45.60 2.81
C ARG A 16 -49.64 -45.39 2.32
N PHE A 17 -49.36 -45.71 1.07
CA PHE A 17 -48.07 -45.51 0.44
C PHE A 17 -47.74 -44.02 0.33
N PHE A 18 -48.65 -43.22 -0.21
CA PHE A 18 -48.46 -41.74 -0.31
C PHE A 18 -48.36 -41.07 1.06
N LYS A 19 -49.14 -41.52 2.06
CA LYS A 19 -48.97 -40.99 3.43
C LYS A 19 -47.62 -41.35 4.04
N ARG A 20 -47.11 -42.54 3.82
CA ARG A 20 -45.79 -42.97 4.32
C ARG A 20 -44.65 -42.24 3.60
N ALA A 21 -44.76 -42.09 2.30
CA ALA A 21 -43.78 -41.33 1.52
C ALA A 21 -43.76 -39.85 1.95
N TRP A 22 -44.94 -39.23 2.11
CA TRP A 22 -45.04 -37.81 2.58
C TRP A 22 -44.50 -37.61 3.99
N VAL A 23 -44.76 -38.51 4.92
CA VAL A 23 -44.21 -38.48 6.28
C VAL A 23 -42.69 -38.63 6.30
N ARG A 24 -42.15 -39.55 5.45
CA ARG A 24 -40.68 -39.69 5.28
C ARG A 24 -40.03 -38.43 4.70
N THR A 25 -40.61 -37.91 3.64
CA THR A 25 -40.09 -36.67 3.01
C THR A 25 -40.15 -35.50 3.98
N ARG A 26 -41.21 -35.32 4.75
CA ARG A 26 -41.30 -34.27 5.80
C ARG A 26 -40.25 -34.46 6.91
N ARG A 27 -40.03 -35.73 7.37
CA ARG A 27 -39.00 -36.02 8.38
C ARG A 27 -37.60 -35.70 7.85
N THR A 28 -37.31 -36.06 6.59
CA THR A 28 -36.02 -35.79 5.96
C THR A 28 -35.80 -34.28 5.77
N LEU A 29 -36.82 -33.53 5.35
CA LEU A 29 -36.80 -32.07 5.26
C LEU A 29 -36.61 -31.40 6.64
N LEU A 30 -37.31 -31.84 7.66
CA LEU A 30 -37.15 -31.35 9.03
C LEU A 30 -35.76 -31.63 9.58
N LEU A 31 -35.22 -32.83 9.34
CA LEU A 31 -33.87 -33.22 9.73
C LEU A 31 -32.79 -32.41 8.99
N ALA A 32 -33.04 -31.99 7.75
CA ALA A 32 -32.16 -31.11 6.99
C ALA A 32 -32.28 -29.64 7.43
N LEU A 33 -33.44 -29.17 7.89
CA LEU A 33 -33.66 -27.81 8.36
C LEU A 33 -33.12 -27.54 9.77
N LEU A 34 -33.06 -28.57 10.64
CA LEU A 34 -32.53 -28.43 12.00
C LEU A 34 -31.08 -27.91 12.07
N PRO A 35 -30.12 -28.47 11.30
CA PRO A 35 -28.76 -27.91 11.30
C PRO A 35 -28.69 -26.51 10.74
N LEU A 36 -29.48 -26.19 9.72
CA LEU A 36 -29.56 -24.83 9.16
C LEU A 36 -30.11 -23.82 10.19
N PHE A 37 -31.13 -24.21 10.95
CA PHE A 37 -31.67 -23.42 12.07
C PHE A 37 -30.61 -23.24 13.16
N GLY A 38 -29.90 -24.31 13.54
CA GLY A 38 -28.81 -24.27 14.52
C GLY A 38 -27.68 -23.31 14.11
N VAL A 39 -27.28 -23.38 12.84
CA VAL A 39 -26.31 -22.44 12.27
C VAL A 39 -26.83 -21.00 12.30
N GLY A 40 -28.10 -20.77 11.94
CA GLY A 40 -28.72 -19.44 11.99
C GLY A 40 -28.73 -18.85 13.42
N VAL A 41 -29.12 -19.66 14.42
CA VAL A 41 -29.08 -19.27 15.84
C VAL A 41 -27.66 -18.96 16.28
N MET A 42 -26.70 -19.79 15.93
CA MET A 42 -25.29 -19.57 16.26
C MET A 42 -24.76 -18.27 15.63
N LEU A 43 -25.03 -18.01 14.35
CA LEU A 43 -24.65 -16.77 13.69
C LEU A 43 -25.28 -15.55 14.37
N TYR A 44 -26.53 -15.64 14.79
CA TYR A 44 -27.19 -14.59 15.55
C TYR A 44 -26.52 -14.35 16.92
N LEU A 45 -26.29 -15.40 17.70
CA LEU A 45 -25.67 -15.32 19.03
C LEU A 45 -24.20 -14.84 18.96
N LYS A 46 -23.50 -15.07 17.86
CA LYS A 46 -22.09 -14.69 17.64
C LYS A 46 -21.93 -13.50 16.70
N SER A 47 -23.03 -12.88 16.27
CA SER A 47 -23.01 -11.76 15.30
C SER A 47 -22.07 -10.62 15.73
N GLU A 48 -22.06 -10.30 17.02
CA GLU A 48 -21.15 -9.29 17.55
C GLU A 48 -19.66 -9.68 17.35
N MET A 49 -19.28 -10.90 17.71
CA MET A 49 -17.91 -11.37 17.50
C MET A 49 -17.49 -11.38 16.02
N ILE A 50 -18.42 -11.70 15.12
CA ILE A 50 -18.17 -11.67 13.69
C ILE A 50 -17.91 -10.23 13.22
N VAL A 51 -18.79 -9.29 13.59
CA VAL A 51 -18.66 -7.87 13.19
C VAL A 51 -17.40 -7.24 13.78
N LEU A 52 -17.19 -7.42 15.09
CA LEU A 52 -16.01 -6.89 15.77
C LEU A 52 -14.72 -7.55 15.25
N GLY A 53 -14.76 -8.84 14.90
CA GLY A 53 -13.64 -9.52 14.26
C GLY A 53 -13.25 -8.90 12.90
N ALA A 54 -14.25 -8.51 12.10
CA ALA A 54 -14.01 -7.81 10.84
C ALA A 54 -13.40 -6.42 11.07
N GLU A 55 -13.98 -5.62 11.98
CA GLU A 55 -13.44 -4.29 12.33
C GLU A 55 -12.02 -4.37 12.90
N ALA A 56 -11.78 -5.34 13.77
CA ALA A 56 -10.47 -5.59 14.39
C ALA A 56 -9.40 -5.97 13.36
N TYR A 57 -9.77 -6.77 12.36
CA TYR A 57 -8.86 -7.13 11.28
C TYR A 57 -8.46 -5.92 10.44
N ILE A 58 -9.43 -5.12 10.00
CA ILE A 58 -9.19 -3.88 9.27
C ILE A 58 -8.31 -2.92 10.08
N TYR A 59 -8.64 -2.76 11.37
CA TYR A 59 -7.86 -1.91 12.27
C TYR A 59 -6.41 -2.37 12.42
N GLY A 60 -6.20 -3.66 12.67
CA GLY A 60 -4.88 -4.25 12.96
C GLY A 60 -4.01 -4.51 11.73
N TYR A 61 -4.62 -4.58 10.53
CA TYR A 61 -3.91 -4.95 9.30
C TYR A 61 -2.63 -4.13 9.06
N PRO A 62 -2.65 -2.78 9.18
CA PRO A 62 -1.44 -1.97 8.95
C PRO A 62 -0.28 -2.32 9.87
N LEU A 63 -0.53 -2.53 11.16
CA LEU A 63 0.52 -2.87 12.11
C LEU A 63 1.12 -4.26 11.83
N VAL A 64 0.27 -5.24 11.53
CA VAL A 64 0.72 -6.61 11.28
C VAL A 64 1.49 -6.72 9.97
N ILE A 65 1.01 -6.09 8.87
CA ILE A 65 1.73 -6.12 7.58
C ILE A 65 3.06 -5.37 7.66
N THR A 66 3.14 -4.29 8.42
CA THR A 66 4.40 -3.56 8.62
C THR A 66 5.43 -4.45 9.34
N ASP A 67 5.02 -5.20 10.36
CA ASP A 67 5.90 -6.14 11.06
C ASP A 67 6.29 -7.35 10.19
N VAL A 68 5.38 -7.88 9.36
CA VAL A 68 5.71 -8.92 8.37
C VAL A 68 6.73 -8.38 7.35
N THR A 69 6.54 -7.15 6.89
CA THR A 69 7.46 -6.48 5.95
C THR A 69 8.83 -6.26 6.60
N ARG A 70 8.87 -5.83 7.86
CA ARG A 70 10.09 -5.69 8.65
C ARG A 70 10.87 -7.01 8.76
N ALA A 71 10.16 -8.10 9.06
CA ALA A 71 10.77 -9.42 9.16
C ALA A 71 11.37 -9.88 7.80
N ASN A 72 10.67 -9.65 6.69
CA ASN A 72 11.20 -9.92 5.35
C ASN A 72 12.39 -9.01 5.01
N ALA A 73 12.31 -7.72 5.34
CA ALA A 73 13.37 -6.76 5.09
C ALA A 73 14.67 -7.14 5.84
N ALA A 74 14.56 -7.69 7.03
CA ALA A 74 15.72 -8.20 7.76
C ALA A 74 16.46 -9.33 7.01
N LEU A 75 15.78 -10.07 6.16
CA LEU A 75 16.32 -11.16 5.33
C LEU A 75 16.77 -10.71 3.93
N THR A 76 16.24 -9.59 3.41
CA THR A 76 16.49 -9.13 2.04
C THR A 76 17.30 -7.85 1.96
N LEU A 77 17.09 -6.93 2.90
CA LEU A 77 17.74 -5.62 2.92
C LEU A 77 18.80 -5.52 4.02
N GLY A 78 18.70 -6.28 5.10
CA GLY A 78 19.66 -6.36 6.19
C GLY A 78 19.08 -6.05 7.56
N PRO A 79 19.94 -6.14 8.62
CA PRO A 79 19.51 -6.01 9.99
C PRO A 79 18.86 -4.63 10.26
N GLU A 80 18.01 -4.60 11.28
CA GLU A 80 17.43 -3.37 11.79
C GLU A 80 18.48 -2.39 12.29
N ASN A 81 18.12 -1.13 12.37
CA ASN A 81 18.97 -0.03 12.82
C ASN A 81 20.19 0.23 11.93
N GLN A 82 20.13 -0.18 10.68
CA GLN A 82 21.15 0.09 9.67
C GLN A 82 20.50 0.60 8.39
N LEU A 83 21.08 1.66 7.82
CA LEU A 83 20.62 2.19 6.55
C LEU A 83 20.98 1.25 5.39
N ARG A 84 20.02 1.02 4.54
CA ARG A 84 20.20 0.40 3.22
C ARG A 84 20.00 1.45 2.14
N ARG A 85 20.94 1.49 1.24
CA ARG A 85 20.98 2.45 0.14
C ARG A 85 20.82 1.69 -1.16
N VAL A 86 19.66 1.80 -1.79
CA VAL A 86 19.40 1.24 -3.11
C VAL A 86 20.16 2.10 -4.12
N ARG A 87 21.04 1.48 -4.93
CA ARG A 87 22.02 2.18 -5.74
C ARG A 87 21.66 2.26 -7.23
N GLN A 88 20.57 1.62 -7.62
CA GLN A 88 20.10 1.60 -9.01
C GLN A 88 18.60 1.45 -9.09
N PHE A 89 18.02 1.85 -10.20
CA PHE A 89 16.61 1.58 -10.47
C PHE A 89 16.35 0.09 -10.63
N PRO A 90 15.12 -0.36 -10.27
CA PRO A 90 14.64 -1.66 -10.69
C PRO A 90 14.48 -1.70 -12.21
N ASP A 91 14.63 -2.87 -12.78
CA ASP A 91 14.31 -3.17 -14.19
C ASP A 91 12.97 -3.94 -14.32
N ALA A 92 12.63 -4.34 -15.55
CA ALA A 92 11.38 -5.07 -15.82
C ALA A 92 11.32 -6.48 -15.22
N SER A 93 12.46 -7.05 -14.77
CA SER A 93 12.49 -8.34 -14.08
C SER A 93 12.11 -8.24 -12.58
N PHE A 94 12.17 -7.03 -12.02
CA PHE A 94 11.88 -6.79 -10.62
C PHE A 94 10.37 -6.88 -10.33
N LYS A 95 9.97 -7.84 -9.47
CA LYS A 95 8.57 -8.14 -9.14
C LYS A 95 8.27 -8.08 -7.63
N ASP A 96 9.22 -7.63 -6.82
CA ASP A 96 9.10 -7.70 -5.36
C ASP A 96 8.22 -6.58 -4.77
N VAL A 97 8.02 -5.49 -5.54
CA VAL A 97 7.23 -4.33 -5.12
C VAL A 97 6.26 -3.94 -6.22
N VAL A 98 5.03 -3.63 -5.84
CA VAL A 98 3.99 -3.10 -6.72
C VAL A 98 4.39 -1.70 -7.22
N ARG A 99 4.33 -1.48 -8.53
CA ARG A 99 4.64 -0.20 -9.20
C ARG A 99 5.99 0.39 -8.79
N PRO A 100 7.09 -0.34 -9.03
CA PRO A 100 8.41 0.09 -8.61
C PRO A 100 8.76 1.48 -9.19
N ASN A 101 9.47 2.26 -8.38
CA ASN A 101 9.83 3.65 -8.69
C ASN A 101 11.11 3.70 -9.54
N VAL A 102 11.09 4.52 -10.58
CA VAL A 102 12.24 4.80 -11.46
C VAL A 102 12.58 6.31 -11.52
N ASP A 103 12.23 7.04 -10.46
CA ASP A 103 12.48 8.48 -10.33
C ASP A 103 13.47 8.81 -9.21
N THR A 104 13.53 7.95 -8.17
CA THR A 104 14.32 8.18 -6.97
C THR A 104 15.07 6.93 -6.55
N LEU A 105 16.26 7.09 -5.95
CA LEU A 105 16.93 6.00 -5.24
C LEU A 105 16.54 6.02 -3.76
N TYR A 106 16.37 4.84 -3.20
CA TYR A 106 15.88 4.68 -1.83
C TYR A 106 17.02 4.59 -0.81
N THR A 107 16.81 5.24 0.34
CA THR A 107 17.55 5.01 1.59
C THR A 107 16.54 4.54 2.63
N THR A 108 16.65 3.32 3.12
CA THR A 108 15.63 2.71 3.98
C THR A 108 16.23 1.99 5.18
N ALA A 109 15.48 1.94 6.28
CA ALA A 109 15.79 1.16 7.46
C ALA A 109 14.53 0.88 8.26
N PHE A 110 14.41 -0.31 8.82
CA PHE A 110 13.57 -0.53 9.99
C PHE A 110 14.38 -0.22 11.25
N ILE A 111 13.81 0.59 12.12
CA ILE A 111 14.48 1.11 13.32
C ILE A 111 13.68 0.68 14.55
N ASP A 112 14.35 -0.03 15.45
CA ASP A 112 13.83 -0.36 16.77
C ASP A 112 14.30 0.70 17.77
N THR A 113 13.38 1.58 18.18
CA THR A 113 13.69 2.67 19.09
C THR A 113 13.86 2.21 20.55
N ALA A 114 13.52 0.96 20.90
CA ALA A 114 13.81 0.41 22.21
C ALA A 114 15.32 0.13 22.42
N LYS A 115 16.08 0.01 21.33
CA LYS A 115 17.54 -0.18 21.38
C LYS A 115 18.33 1.12 21.67
N GLY A 116 17.61 2.18 22.00
CA GLY A 116 18.16 3.46 22.42
C GLY A 116 17.80 4.62 21.49
N PRO A 117 18.14 5.84 21.84
CA PRO A 117 18.04 6.97 20.94
C PRO A 117 18.97 6.83 19.74
N TRP A 118 18.46 7.19 18.56
CA TRP A 118 19.20 7.16 17.29
C TRP A 118 19.41 8.57 16.76
N VAL A 119 20.61 8.87 16.27
CA VAL A 119 20.87 10.11 15.55
C VAL A 119 20.82 9.84 14.06
N PHE A 120 19.91 10.48 13.39
CA PHE A 120 19.78 10.50 11.94
C PHE A 120 20.34 11.82 11.42
N GLU A 121 21.31 11.75 10.51
CA GLU A 121 21.91 12.92 9.92
C GLU A 121 21.75 12.90 8.40
N MET A 122 21.47 14.06 7.83
CA MET A 122 21.46 14.33 6.39
C MET A 122 22.50 15.39 6.10
N ALA A 123 23.42 15.13 5.19
CA ALA A 123 24.33 16.15 4.67
C ALA A 123 23.58 17.13 3.76
N PRO A 124 24.13 18.36 3.53
CA PRO A 124 23.61 19.24 2.49
C PRO A 124 23.60 18.56 1.13
N ASN A 125 22.55 18.78 0.34
CA ASN A 125 22.43 18.25 -1.01
C ASN A 125 22.62 19.34 -2.08
N ASP A 126 22.63 18.95 -3.35
CA ASP A 126 22.85 19.80 -4.53
C ASP A 126 21.56 20.47 -5.07
N GLN A 127 20.64 20.84 -4.17
CA GLN A 127 19.34 21.45 -4.46
C GLN A 127 18.30 20.49 -5.08
N ARG A 128 18.60 19.20 -5.23
CA ARG A 128 17.62 18.23 -5.71
C ARG A 128 16.57 17.89 -4.65
N TYR A 129 15.47 17.36 -5.11
CA TYR A 129 14.41 16.87 -4.22
C TYR A 129 14.86 15.65 -3.44
N GLU A 130 14.61 15.70 -2.14
CA GLU A 130 14.89 14.63 -1.21
C GLU A 130 13.80 14.61 -0.13
N VAL A 131 13.36 13.44 0.27
CA VAL A 131 12.43 13.26 1.39
C VAL A 131 12.74 11.98 2.15
N MET A 132 12.80 12.06 3.47
CA MET A 132 13.10 10.97 4.39
C MET A 132 11.90 10.73 5.33
N PRO A 133 10.79 10.13 4.86
CA PRO A 133 9.63 9.86 5.69
C PRO A 133 9.96 8.78 6.73
N PHE A 134 9.66 9.09 7.98
CA PHE A 134 9.64 8.18 9.11
C PHE A 134 8.21 7.80 9.39
N MET A 135 7.89 6.52 9.24
CA MET A 135 6.58 5.95 9.47
C MET A 135 6.55 5.21 10.80
N ASP A 136 5.46 5.38 11.53
CA ASP A 136 5.18 4.58 12.71
C ASP A 136 4.74 3.15 12.35
N GLY A 137 4.61 2.27 13.34
CA GLY A 137 4.15 0.90 13.13
C GLY A 137 2.73 0.81 12.54
N TRP A 138 1.91 1.86 12.67
CA TRP A 138 0.56 1.97 12.12
C TRP A 138 0.50 2.62 10.74
N THR A 139 1.64 2.82 10.10
CA THR A 139 1.81 3.39 8.75
C THR A 139 1.53 4.89 8.61
N ASN A 140 1.48 5.65 9.71
CA ASN A 140 1.44 7.09 9.62
C ASN A 140 2.86 7.66 9.50
N VAL A 141 3.03 8.68 8.67
CA VAL A 141 4.27 9.44 8.57
C VAL A 141 4.27 10.51 9.68
N PHE A 142 5.08 10.32 10.72
CA PHE A 142 5.16 11.26 11.84
C PHE A 142 6.25 12.33 11.67
N ALA A 143 7.23 12.07 10.80
CA ALA A 143 8.26 13.03 10.41
C ALA A 143 8.70 12.77 8.97
N ALA A 144 9.03 13.83 8.24
CA ALA A 144 9.51 13.73 6.86
C ALA A 144 10.57 14.81 6.58
N PRO A 145 11.77 14.73 7.20
CA PRO A 145 12.88 15.62 6.85
C PRO A 145 13.18 15.56 5.35
N GLY A 146 13.54 16.68 4.75
CA GLY A 146 13.85 16.76 3.33
C GLY A 146 13.58 18.13 2.75
N THR A 147 13.67 18.25 1.44
CA THR A 147 13.66 19.53 0.71
C THR A 147 12.45 20.41 1.07
N ARG A 148 11.28 19.82 1.25
CA ARG A 148 10.06 20.57 1.61
C ARG A 148 10.05 21.07 3.05
N THR A 149 10.56 20.31 4.00
CA THR A 149 10.38 20.54 5.46
C THR A 149 11.61 21.16 6.11
N THR A 150 12.80 20.75 5.70
CA THR A 150 14.07 21.17 6.31
C THR A 150 15.02 21.84 5.31
N GLY A 151 14.60 21.96 4.04
CA GLY A 151 15.42 22.55 2.99
C GLY A 151 16.53 21.61 2.52
N THR A 152 17.52 22.15 1.83
CA THR A 152 18.61 21.41 1.19
C THR A 152 19.93 21.47 1.97
N GLN A 153 19.93 22.10 3.16
CA GLN A 153 21.13 22.23 4.00
C GLN A 153 21.36 21.01 4.91
N GLY A 154 20.56 19.95 4.72
CA GLY A 154 20.60 18.78 5.58
C GLY A 154 20.00 19.01 6.97
N GLY A 155 20.42 18.22 7.94
CA GLY A 155 19.94 18.33 9.32
C GLY A 155 20.38 17.17 10.18
N LYS A 156 20.25 17.36 11.50
CA LYS A 156 20.58 16.34 12.50
C LYS A 156 19.40 16.15 13.42
N PHE A 157 18.93 14.91 13.54
CA PHE A 157 17.70 14.59 14.23
C PHE A 157 17.93 13.49 15.27
N LEU A 158 17.35 13.67 16.45
CA LEU A 158 17.33 12.64 17.50
C LEU A 158 16.01 11.88 17.39
N LEU A 159 16.05 10.66 16.87
CA LEU A 159 14.91 9.76 16.83
C LEU A 159 14.81 8.97 18.14
N VAL A 160 13.66 9.08 18.80
CA VAL A 160 13.36 8.39 20.06
C VAL A 160 12.01 7.70 19.99
N GLY A 161 11.83 6.68 20.83
CA GLY A 161 10.57 5.93 20.92
C GLY A 161 9.53 6.59 21.83
N PRO A 162 8.36 5.95 21.97
CA PRO A 162 7.30 6.41 22.86
C PRO A 162 7.79 6.45 24.31
N GLY A 163 7.35 7.47 25.06
CA GLY A 163 7.67 7.61 26.49
C GLY A 163 9.11 8.02 26.82
N TRP A 164 9.93 8.37 25.82
CA TRP A 164 11.29 8.87 26.09
C TRP A 164 11.27 10.18 26.86
N GLN A 165 12.08 10.27 27.93
CA GLN A 165 12.15 11.40 28.86
C GLN A 165 13.54 12.05 28.95
N GLY A 166 14.47 11.66 28.07
CA GLY A 166 15.84 12.20 28.07
C GLY A 166 15.92 13.64 27.57
N GLN A 167 17.10 14.22 27.70
CA GLN A 167 17.38 15.56 27.15
C GLN A 167 17.90 15.45 25.71
N THR A 168 17.37 16.29 24.83
CA THR A 168 17.89 16.40 23.46
C THR A 168 19.22 17.15 23.47
N PRO A 169 20.31 16.54 23.00
CA PRO A 169 21.61 17.22 22.91
C PRO A 169 21.55 18.45 22.00
N ALA A 170 22.39 19.43 22.30
CA ALA A 170 22.48 20.64 21.48
C ALA A 170 22.82 20.30 20.01
N GLY A 171 22.17 21.00 19.08
CA GLY A 171 22.35 20.81 17.63
C GLY A 171 21.55 19.65 17.04
N LEU A 172 20.76 18.92 17.83
CA LEU A 172 19.81 17.90 17.34
C LEU A 172 18.37 18.42 17.42
N THR A 173 17.59 18.07 16.41
CA THR A 173 16.13 18.27 16.40
C THR A 173 15.46 16.98 16.87
N LEU A 174 14.59 17.06 17.88
CA LEU A 174 13.88 15.89 18.40
C LEU A 174 12.83 15.38 17.38
N MET A 175 12.86 14.09 17.11
CA MET A 175 11.82 13.33 16.40
C MET A 175 11.33 12.20 17.31
N GLN A 176 10.18 12.39 17.96
CA GLN A 176 9.59 11.38 18.83
C GLN A 176 8.62 10.52 18.05
N SER A 177 8.93 9.23 17.94
CA SER A 177 8.03 8.24 17.34
C SER A 177 6.89 7.88 18.29
N PRO A 178 5.65 7.75 17.80
CA PRO A 178 4.54 7.25 18.60
C PRO A 178 4.63 5.73 18.85
N THR A 179 5.48 5.01 18.12
CA THR A 179 5.66 3.55 18.22
C THR A 179 7.14 3.18 18.35
N GLN A 180 7.40 1.98 18.93
CA GLN A 180 8.75 1.44 19.01
C GLN A 180 9.32 1.09 17.64
N MET A 181 8.50 0.47 16.79
CA MET A 181 8.86 0.14 15.41
C MET A 181 8.71 1.36 14.52
N VAL A 182 9.77 1.72 13.82
CA VAL A 182 9.82 2.82 12.85
C VAL A 182 10.34 2.30 11.52
N TRP A 183 9.76 2.77 10.43
CA TRP A 183 10.25 2.51 9.08
C TRP A 183 10.62 3.80 8.37
N LEU A 184 11.90 3.99 8.09
CA LEU A 184 12.43 5.03 7.20
C LEU A 184 12.37 4.54 5.75
N ILE A 185 11.71 5.31 4.86
CA ILE A 185 11.66 5.06 3.42
C ILE A 185 12.07 6.32 2.67
N GLY A 186 13.35 6.66 2.76
CA GLY A 186 13.93 7.84 2.12
C GLY A 186 13.98 7.72 0.59
N ARG A 187 13.84 8.86 -0.07
CA ARG A 187 13.88 8.99 -1.53
C ARG A 187 14.73 10.19 -1.93
N THR A 188 15.74 9.95 -2.75
CA THR A 188 16.60 10.98 -3.32
C THR A 188 16.39 10.99 -4.84
N GLN A 189 15.99 12.12 -5.42
CA GLN A 189 15.80 12.30 -6.86
C GLN A 189 17.05 11.90 -7.64
N THR A 190 16.86 11.20 -8.77
CA THR A 190 17.94 10.92 -9.72
C THR A 190 17.47 11.10 -11.16
N ASN A 191 18.38 11.54 -12.04
CA ASN A 191 18.14 11.71 -13.47
C ASN A 191 18.63 10.48 -14.27
N GLY A 192 18.51 9.30 -13.68
CA GLY A 192 18.89 8.03 -14.29
C GLY A 192 20.36 7.66 -14.10
N THR A 193 20.81 6.64 -14.84
CA THR A 193 22.14 6.02 -14.67
C THR A 193 23.32 7.00 -14.70
N PRO A 194 23.37 8.02 -15.58
CA PRO A 194 24.48 8.97 -15.60
C PRO A 194 24.62 9.78 -14.29
N ASP A 195 23.54 9.91 -13.53
CA ASP A 195 23.48 10.70 -12.30
C ASP A 195 23.77 9.87 -11.02
N TYR A 196 23.80 8.54 -11.13
CA TYR A 196 23.96 7.65 -9.97
C TYR A 196 25.17 7.99 -9.10
N GLY A 197 26.31 8.35 -9.69
CA GLY A 197 27.51 8.70 -8.93
C GLY A 197 27.32 9.91 -8.00
N VAL A 198 26.52 10.89 -8.41
CA VAL A 198 26.16 12.05 -7.57
C VAL A 198 25.21 11.61 -6.46
N VAL A 199 24.13 10.90 -6.81
CA VAL A 199 23.12 10.44 -5.86
C VAL A 199 23.72 9.50 -4.81
N HIS A 200 24.65 8.62 -5.20
CA HIS A 200 25.35 7.73 -4.25
C HIS A 200 26.12 8.54 -3.20
N ARG A 201 26.82 9.59 -3.58
CA ARG A 201 27.52 10.47 -2.61
C ARG A 201 26.54 11.14 -1.64
N LEU A 202 25.37 11.60 -2.15
CA LEU A 202 24.33 12.16 -1.29
C LEU A 202 23.78 11.14 -0.30
N GLN A 203 23.47 9.93 -0.80
CA GLN A 203 23.04 8.82 0.07
C GLN A 203 24.10 8.45 1.10
N ASP A 204 25.40 8.50 0.76
CA ASP A 204 26.52 8.24 1.69
C ASP A 204 26.63 9.33 2.77
N GLY A 205 26.16 10.53 2.49
CA GLY A 205 26.03 11.64 3.44
C GLY A 205 24.85 11.51 4.41
N ILE A 206 24.00 10.48 4.25
CA ILE A 206 22.91 10.16 5.18
C ILE A 206 23.40 9.08 6.14
N THR A 207 23.33 9.32 7.45
CA THR A 207 23.82 8.36 8.48
C THR A 207 22.78 8.10 9.56
N LEU A 208 22.84 6.90 10.15
CA LEU A 208 22.04 6.49 11.31
C LEU A 208 22.97 5.85 12.35
N LYS A 209 23.08 6.46 13.53
CA LYS A 209 23.98 5.99 14.61
C LYS A 209 23.23 5.98 15.93
N SER A 210 23.64 5.12 16.86
CA SER A 210 23.21 5.28 18.24
C SER A 210 23.66 6.64 18.77
N LEU A 211 22.92 7.23 19.72
CA LEU A 211 23.33 8.50 20.34
C LEU A 211 24.74 8.41 20.95
N ASN A 212 25.08 7.29 21.58
CA ASN A 212 26.41 7.06 22.17
C ASN A 212 27.53 7.05 21.12
N ASP A 213 27.31 6.37 19.99
CA ASP A 213 28.30 6.33 18.91
C ASP A 213 28.45 7.69 18.24
N TRP A 214 27.34 8.42 18.09
CA TRP A 214 27.36 9.79 17.55
C TRP A 214 28.17 10.71 18.45
N GLN A 215 27.91 10.72 19.77
CA GLN A 215 28.65 11.52 20.75
C GLN A 215 30.13 11.16 20.83
N SER A 216 30.45 9.89 20.60
CA SER A 216 31.84 9.38 20.61
C SER A 216 32.55 9.57 19.26
N GLY A 217 31.90 10.17 18.26
CA GLY A 217 32.49 10.38 16.93
C GLY A 217 32.74 9.10 16.13
N LYS A 218 32.13 7.97 16.52
CA LYS A 218 32.30 6.71 15.80
C LYS A 218 31.63 6.73 14.41
N PRO A 219 32.14 5.99 13.44
CA PRO A 219 31.50 5.83 12.14
C PRO A 219 30.14 5.13 12.26
N GLU A 220 29.33 5.22 11.20
CA GLU A 220 28.08 4.45 11.09
C GLU A 220 28.38 2.96 11.22
N PRO A 221 27.60 2.19 12.02
CA PRO A 221 27.81 0.75 12.16
C PRO A 221 27.68 0.05 10.80
N SER A 222 28.66 -0.74 10.44
CA SER A 222 28.60 -1.60 9.26
C SER A 222 28.75 -3.04 9.71
N VAL A 223 27.67 -3.80 9.61
CA VAL A 223 27.69 -5.24 9.84
C VAL A 223 27.75 -5.93 8.48
N ALA A 224 28.70 -6.83 8.33
CA ALA A 224 28.74 -7.70 7.17
C ALA A 224 27.44 -8.52 7.12
N TRP A 225 26.67 -8.33 6.07
CA TRP A 225 25.38 -9.00 5.87
C TRP A 225 25.27 -9.47 4.43
N GLN A 226 24.60 -10.61 4.24
CA GLN A 226 24.30 -11.14 2.92
C GLN A 226 22.80 -11.40 2.81
N PRO A 227 22.18 -11.04 1.69
CA PRO A 227 20.76 -11.36 1.45
C PRO A 227 20.51 -12.87 1.57
N SER A 228 19.36 -13.23 2.10
CA SER A 228 18.90 -14.62 2.07
C SER A 228 18.77 -15.08 0.63
N THR A 229 19.30 -16.26 0.32
CA THR A 229 19.11 -16.92 -0.98
C THR A 229 17.80 -17.68 -1.07
N ALA A 230 17.06 -17.80 0.05
CA ALA A 230 15.75 -18.44 0.07
C ALA A 230 14.72 -17.59 -0.68
N LYS A 231 13.87 -18.24 -1.47
CA LYS A 231 12.70 -17.58 -2.07
C LYS A 231 11.71 -17.22 -0.96
N LEU A 232 11.64 -15.95 -0.61
CA LEU A 232 10.72 -15.47 0.42
C LEU A 232 9.30 -15.36 -0.14
N VAL A 233 8.34 -15.65 0.73
CA VAL A 233 6.92 -15.38 0.42
C VAL A 233 6.68 -13.88 0.59
N PRO A 234 6.09 -13.18 -0.39
CA PRO A 234 5.77 -11.76 -0.27
C PRO A 234 4.88 -11.46 0.95
N PRO A 235 5.07 -10.33 1.65
CA PRO A 235 4.29 -9.97 2.83
C PRO A 235 2.77 -10.08 2.66
N PRO A 236 2.13 -9.61 1.56
CA PRO A 236 0.70 -9.79 1.37
C PRO A 236 0.27 -11.26 1.37
N MET A 237 1.04 -12.13 0.71
CA MET A 237 0.73 -13.57 0.66
C MET A 237 0.90 -14.24 2.03
N GLN A 238 1.85 -13.77 2.86
CA GLN A 238 1.97 -14.22 4.25
C GLN A 238 0.75 -13.80 5.08
N MET A 239 0.25 -12.59 4.86
CA MET A 239 -0.99 -12.11 5.49
C MET A 239 -2.20 -12.97 5.13
N ASP A 240 -2.36 -13.30 3.85
CA ASP A 240 -3.45 -14.14 3.35
C ASP A 240 -3.42 -15.55 3.96
N ALA A 241 -2.22 -16.14 4.06
CA ALA A 241 -2.01 -17.47 4.62
C ALA A 241 -2.14 -17.53 6.16
N MET A 242 -2.11 -16.37 6.85
CA MET A 242 -2.13 -16.31 8.30
C MET A 242 -3.52 -16.67 8.84
N SER A 243 -3.61 -17.54 9.85
CA SER A 243 -4.90 -17.79 10.53
C SER A 243 -5.37 -16.57 11.29
N ALA A 244 -6.68 -16.45 11.53
CA ALA A 244 -7.22 -15.35 12.37
C ALA A 244 -6.59 -15.36 13.77
N HIS A 245 -6.44 -16.52 14.40
CA HIS A 245 -5.81 -16.64 15.72
C HIS A 245 -4.36 -16.13 15.68
N THR A 246 -3.57 -16.52 14.69
CA THR A 246 -2.17 -16.06 14.53
C THR A 246 -2.11 -14.56 14.30
N PHE A 247 -2.98 -14.03 13.43
CA PHE A 247 -3.06 -12.59 13.16
C PHE A 247 -3.37 -11.77 14.42
N PHE A 248 -4.42 -12.14 15.16
CA PHE A 248 -4.83 -11.37 16.33
C PHE A 248 -3.91 -11.57 17.54
N THR A 249 -3.28 -12.73 17.67
CA THR A 249 -2.19 -12.94 18.64
C THR A 249 -1.02 -12.00 18.35
N ARG A 250 -0.59 -11.94 17.08
CA ARG A 250 0.49 -11.04 16.64
C ARG A 250 0.11 -9.58 16.85
N LEU A 251 -1.10 -9.19 16.48
CA LEU A 251 -1.62 -7.84 16.71
C LEU A 251 -1.55 -7.44 18.19
N ALA A 252 -2.06 -8.29 19.09
CA ALA A 252 -2.04 -8.04 20.53
C ALA A 252 -0.62 -7.83 21.06
N LEU A 253 0.31 -8.70 20.68
CA LEU A 253 1.72 -8.62 21.08
C LEU A 253 2.39 -7.35 20.54
N LEU A 254 2.13 -7.00 19.27
CA LEU A 254 2.70 -5.80 18.65
C LEU A 254 2.18 -4.52 19.30
N MET A 255 0.91 -4.46 19.69
CA MET A 255 0.32 -3.30 20.36
C MET A 255 0.97 -2.97 21.70
N ALA A 256 1.62 -3.92 22.37
CA ALA A 256 2.32 -3.67 23.63
C ALA A 256 3.48 -2.66 23.46
N ASN A 257 4.20 -2.75 22.37
CA ASN A 257 5.38 -1.93 22.08
C ASN A 257 5.11 -0.85 21.01
N ASN A 258 3.98 -0.96 20.34
CA ASN A 258 3.53 -0.01 19.33
C ASN A 258 2.12 0.48 19.73
N PRO A 259 2.04 1.34 20.75
CA PRO A 259 0.76 1.72 21.31
C PRO A 259 -0.17 2.33 20.28
N PRO A 260 -1.45 1.99 20.30
CA PRO A 260 -2.49 2.69 19.55
C PRO A 260 -2.50 4.18 19.85
N ALA A 261 -2.93 4.99 18.89
CA ALA A 261 -3.10 6.42 19.11
C ALA A 261 -4.20 6.69 20.17
N PRO A 262 -4.14 7.79 20.93
CA PRO A 262 -5.19 8.14 21.90
C PRO A 262 -6.59 8.19 21.29
N ALA A 263 -6.71 8.59 20.01
CA ALA A 263 -7.98 8.63 19.28
C ALA A 263 -8.58 7.23 19.01
N ASP A 264 -7.78 6.16 19.13
CA ASP A 264 -8.22 4.78 18.91
C ASP A 264 -8.93 4.17 20.15
N GLY A 265 -9.10 4.93 21.24
CA GLY A 265 -9.77 4.46 22.47
C GLY A 265 -11.08 3.72 22.23
N PRO A 266 -12.02 4.24 21.41
CA PRO A 266 -13.26 3.52 21.09
C PRO A 266 -13.03 2.17 20.38
N MET A 267 -12.00 2.06 19.55
CA MET A 267 -11.64 0.79 18.89
C MET A 267 -11.04 -0.19 19.90
N LEU A 268 -10.22 0.26 20.84
CA LEU A 268 -9.67 -0.58 21.89
C LEU A 268 -10.77 -1.19 22.78
N VAL A 269 -11.83 -0.44 23.07
CA VAL A 269 -13.02 -0.97 23.77
C VAL A 269 -13.65 -2.11 22.95
N LYS A 270 -13.81 -1.94 21.63
CA LYS A 270 -14.34 -3.00 20.74
C LYS A 270 -13.43 -4.24 20.72
N LEU A 271 -12.12 -4.05 20.64
CA LEU A 271 -11.14 -5.14 20.69
C LEU A 271 -11.24 -5.91 22.02
N GLY A 272 -11.36 -5.20 23.16
CA GLY A 272 -11.52 -5.80 24.48
C GLY A 272 -12.75 -6.71 24.59
N ARG A 273 -13.87 -6.35 23.92
CA ARG A 273 -15.10 -7.18 23.89
C ARG A 273 -14.91 -8.53 23.20
N ILE A 274 -13.93 -8.66 22.32
CA ILE A 274 -13.55 -9.92 21.67
C ILE A 274 -12.24 -10.51 22.24
N GLY A 275 -11.80 -10.03 23.40
CA GLY A 275 -10.66 -10.58 24.14
C GLY A 275 -9.29 -10.21 23.58
N ILE A 276 -9.18 -9.09 22.83
CA ILE A 276 -7.91 -8.59 22.29
C ILE A 276 -7.53 -7.32 23.04
N ALA A 277 -6.35 -7.30 23.65
CA ALA A 277 -5.81 -6.10 24.30
C ALA A 277 -4.29 -6.02 24.09
N PRO A 278 -3.68 -4.82 24.19
CA PRO A 278 -2.23 -4.67 24.07
C PRO A 278 -1.46 -5.60 25.03
N GLY A 279 -0.57 -6.42 24.49
CA GLY A 279 0.22 -7.41 25.23
C GLY A 279 -0.54 -8.66 25.69
N GLN A 280 -1.84 -8.76 25.40
CA GLN A 280 -2.68 -9.87 25.84
C GLN A 280 -3.28 -10.60 24.62
N PRO A 281 -2.68 -11.70 24.18
CA PRO A 281 -3.23 -12.54 23.12
C PRO A 281 -4.62 -13.09 23.48
N PRO A 282 -5.53 -13.20 22.51
CA PRO A 282 -6.86 -13.71 22.77
C PRO A 282 -6.85 -15.21 23.15
N THR A 283 -7.72 -15.57 24.11
CA THR A 283 -8.00 -16.95 24.51
C THR A 283 -9.44 -17.30 24.15
N TRP A 284 -9.64 -17.71 22.90
CA TRP A 284 -10.97 -17.99 22.37
C TRP A 284 -11.36 -19.46 22.54
N SER A 285 -12.65 -19.71 22.81
CA SER A 285 -13.26 -21.01 22.55
C SER A 285 -13.20 -21.33 21.04
N LEU A 286 -13.38 -22.59 20.66
CA LEU A 286 -13.44 -22.97 19.24
C LEU A 286 -14.49 -22.17 18.46
N LEU A 287 -15.66 -21.94 19.09
CA LEU A 287 -16.76 -21.20 18.48
C LEU A 287 -16.45 -19.69 18.33
N ASP A 288 -15.80 -19.09 19.32
CA ASP A 288 -15.37 -17.70 19.25
C ASP A 288 -14.29 -17.52 18.16
N GLY A 289 -13.29 -18.40 18.14
CA GLY A 289 -12.25 -18.39 17.11
C GLY A 289 -12.81 -18.57 15.69
N TRP A 290 -13.81 -19.43 15.53
CA TRP A 290 -14.52 -19.57 14.26
C TRP A 290 -15.28 -18.28 13.88
N SER A 291 -15.96 -17.66 14.83
CA SER A 291 -16.74 -16.43 14.60
C SER A 291 -15.85 -15.27 14.17
N VAL A 292 -14.72 -15.06 14.85
CA VAL A 292 -13.72 -14.04 14.49
C VAL A 292 -13.07 -14.35 13.14
N SER A 293 -12.83 -15.64 12.83
CA SER A 293 -12.31 -16.04 11.52
C SER A 293 -13.28 -15.73 10.38
N LEU A 294 -14.59 -15.91 10.61
CA LEU A 294 -15.62 -15.51 9.65
C LEU A 294 -15.64 -13.98 9.49
N GLY A 295 -15.51 -13.23 10.58
CA GLY A 295 -15.40 -11.77 10.54
C GLY A 295 -14.21 -11.31 9.70
N ARG A 296 -13.03 -11.89 9.92
CA ARG A 296 -11.84 -11.63 9.09
C ARG A 296 -12.11 -11.91 7.61
N TRP A 297 -12.68 -13.07 7.28
CA TRP A 297 -12.99 -13.40 5.89
C TRP A 297 -13.96 -12.40 5.24
N ILE A 298 -14.98 -11.93 6.00
CA ILE A 298 -15.89 -10.88 5.55
C ILE A 298 -15.13 -9.58 5.30
N ALA A 299 -14.18 -9.20 6.14
CA ALA A 299 -13.35 -8.02 5.97
C ALA A 299 -12.50 -8.11 4.69
N ASP A 300 -11.78 -9.22 4.48
CA ASP A 300 -10.99 -9.46 3.28
C ASP A 300 -11.86 -9.37 2.01
N PHE A 301 -13.02 -10.03 2.02
CA PHE A 301 -13.96 -9.99 0.92
C PHE A 301 -14.49 -8.57 0.65
N THR A 302 -14.83 -7.83 1.71
CA THR A 302 -15.38 -6.47 1.61
C THR A 302 -14.35 -5.50 1.09
N VAL A 303 -13.13 -5.53 1.63
CA VAL A 303 -12.01 -4.69 1.16
C VAL A 303 -11.65 -5.06 -0.29
N GLY A 304 -11.58 -6.34 -0.63
CA GLY A 304 -11.33 -6.79 -2.00
C GLY A 304 -12.40 -6.29 -3.00
N ARG A 305 -13.65 -6.18 -2.57
CA ARG A 305 -14.72 -5.56 -3.38
C ARG A 305 -14.55 -4.05 -3.50
N GLU A 306 -14.20 -3.36 -2.41
CA GLU A 306 -13.94 -1.91 -2.44
C GLU A 306 -12.79 -1.56 -3.38
N LEU A 307 -11.72 -2.36 -3.40
CA LEU A 307 -10.60 -2.18 -4.31
C LEU A 307 -10.96 -2.33 -5.79
N LYS A 308 -12.02 -3.09 -6.09
CA LYS A 308 -12.51 -3.32 -7.46
C LYS A 308 -13.58 -2.33 -7.90
N LYS A 309 -14.13 -1.52 -6.99
CA LYS A 309 -15.11 -0.50 -7.36
C LYS A 309 -14.48 0.55 -8.27
N PRO A 310 -15.25 1.07 -9.25
CA PRO A 310 -14.83 2.26 -9.97
C PRO A 310 -14.55 3.37 -8.96
N ARG A 311 -13.37 3.97 -9.05
CA ARG A 311 -13.03 5.13 -8.23
C ARG A 311 -13.59 6.38 -8.92
N ASP A 312 -13.92 7.38 -8.10
CA ASP A 312 -14.18 8.71 -8.66
C ASP A 312 -12.93 9.16 -9.40
N THR A 313 -13.14 9.53 -10.66
CA THR A 313 -12.03 9.93 -11.53
C THR A 313 -12.31 11.30 -12.11
N VAL A 314 -11.26 12.07 -12.25
CA VAL A 314 -11.26 13.32 -13.02
C VAL A 314 -10.54 13.05 -14.32
N ARG A 315 -11.22 13.20 -15.45
CA ARG A 315 -10.68 12.92 -16.80
C ARG A 315 -10.07 11.49 -16.92
N GLY A 316 -10.67 10.50 -16.23
CA GLY A 316 -10.21 9.12 -16.20
C GLY A 316 -9.11 8.81 -15.17
N TRP A 317 -8.55 9.81 -14.49
CA TRP A 317 -7.50 9.63 -13.48
C TRP A 317 -8.08 9.57 -12.07
N SER A 318 -7.70 8.55 -11.29
CA SER A 318 -7.98 8.48 -9.86
C SER A 318 -6.84 9.09 -9.07
N THR A 319 -7.17 9.90 -8.07
CA THR A 319 -6.19 10.54 -7.18
C THR A 319 -6.19 9.83 -5.81
N PRO A 320 -5.03 9.63 -5.18
CA PRO A 320 -4.96 9.12 -3.82
C PRO A 320 -5.72 10.01 -2.84
N PRO A 321 -6.23 9.45 -1.71
CA PRO A 321 -6.93 10.24 -0.72
C PRO A 321 -6.04 11.31 -0.08
N ALA A 322 -6.61 12.46 0.26
CA ALA A 322 -5.89 13.57 0.89
C ALA A 322 -5.27 13.24 2.26
N ILE A 323 -5.78 12.19 2.91
CA ILE A 323 -5.29 11.69 4.22
C ILE A 323 -4.17 10.65 4.09
N LEU A 324 -3.61 10.47 2.90
CA LEU A 324 -2.53 9.50 2.66
C LEU A 324 -1.36 9.75 3.62
N GLY A 325 -0.90 8.71 4.31
CA GLY A 325 0.18 8.80 5.29
C GLY A 325 -0.16 9.50 6.61
N SER A 326 -1.43 9.96 6.80
CA SER A 326 -1.93 10.55 8.05
C SER A 326 -3.42 10.25 8.20
N TYR A 327 -3.73 9.05 8.65
CA TYR A 327 -5.06 8.46 8.51
C TYR A 327 -6.01 8.75 9.67
N GLY A 328 -5.52 9.16 10.85
CA GLY A 328 -6.34 9.31 12.04
C GLY A 328 -7.17 8.03 12.32
N THR A 329 -8.48 8.18 12.48
CA THR A 329 -9.41 7.06 12.69
C THR A 329 -10.07 6.51 11.42
N PHE A 330 -9.59 6.89 10.23
CA PHE A 330 -10.07 6.34 8.96
C PHE A 330 -9.44 4.95 8.69
N TYR A 331 -9.80 3.98 9.53
CA TYR A 331 -9.18 2.64 9.55
C TYR A 331 -9.29 1.91 8.22
N ASN A 332 -10.44 2.01 7.52
CA ASN A 332 -10.62 1.40 6.21
C ASN A 332 -9.60 1.93 5.19
N THR A 333 -9.45 3.26 5.11
CA THR A 333 -8.48 3.88 4.19
C THR A 333 -7.06 3.47 4.55
N ARG A 334 -6.71 3.47 5.84
CA ARG A 334 -5.39 3.05 6.33
C ARG A 334 -5.09 1.59 5.95
N ALA A 335 -6.05 0.68 6.15
CA ALA A 335 -5.90 -0.73 5.79
C ALA A 335 -5.77 -0.92 4.27
N VAL A 336 -6.63 -0.27 3.48
CA VAL A 336 -6.56 -0.33 2.01
C VAL A 336 -5.21 0.16 1.50
N VAL A 337 -4.70 1.29 2.00
CA VAL A 337 -3.38 1.79 1.59
C VAL A 337 -2.27 0.84 2.04
N ALA A 338 -2.35 0.25 3.23
CA ALA A 338 -1.40 -0.75 3.68
C ALA A 338 -1.40 -2.02 2.80
N MET A 339 -2.54 -2.37 2.19
CA MET A 339 -2.65 -3.51 1.27
C MET A 339 -2.07 -3.24 -0.12
N VAL A 340 -2.24 -2.02 -0.67
CA VAL A 340 -1.93 -1.75 -2.09
C VAL A 340 -0.88 -0.67 -2.32
N GLY A 341 -0.42 0.01 -1.28
CA GLY A 341 0.52 1.13 -1.39
C GLY A 341 1.29 1.38 -0.10
N LEU A 342 1.68 0.30 0.61
CA LEU A 342 2.45 0.38 1.84
C LEU A 342 3.72 1.22 1.63
N GLY A 343 3.99 2.15 2.54
CA GLY A 343 5.13 3.06 2.42
C GLY A 343 4.81 4.35 1.66
N ALA A 344 3.55 4.74 1.59
CA ALA A 344 3.11 5.97 0.93
C ALA A 344 3.63 7.24 1.63
N ASN A 345 3.97 8.27 0.83
CA ASN A 345 4.32 9.59 1.34
C ASN A 345 3.08 10.39 1.75
N LEU A 346 3.30 11.49 2.49
CA LEU A 346 2.29 12.52 2.62
C LEU A 346 1.98 13.18 1.26
N PRO A 347 0.73 13.55 0.96
CA PRO A 347 0.39 14.22 -0.30
C PRO A 347 1.20 15.48 -0.58
N ALA A 348 1.59 16.21 0.46
CA ALA A 348 2.45 17.38 0.34
C ALA A 348 3.88 17.06 -0.15
N ASP A 349 4.35 15.83 0.04
CA ASP A 349 5.65 15.36 -0.46
C ASP A 349 5.53 14.73 -1.85
N ALA A 350 4.49 13.90 -2.07
CA ALA A 350 4.24 13.31 -3.38
C ALA A 350 2.80 12.83 -3.52
N THR A 351 2.22 12.98 -4.72
CA THR A 351 0.92 12.40 -5.08
C THR A 351 1.01 11.58 -6.34
N TYR A 352 0.09 10.61 -6.48
CA TYR A 352 0.21 9.51 -7.44
C TYR A 352 -1.09 9.27 -8.23
N PRO A 353 -1.55 10.22 -9.07
CA PRO A 353 -2.68 9.98 -9.95
C PRO A 353 -2.41 8.78 -10.87
N ASN A 354 -3.43 7.94 -11.07
CA ASN A 354 -3.30 6.80 -11.96
C ASN A 354 -4.55 6.58 -12.81
N THR A 355 -4.37 6.00 -13.99
CA THR A 355 -5.46 5.67 -14.90
C THR A 355 -5.22 4.34 -15.61
N GLN A 356 -6.30 3.65 -15.92
CA GLN A 356 -6.34 2.44 -16.74
C GLN A 356 -7.25 2.61 -17.96
N VAL A 357 -7.78 3.83 -18.16
CA VAL A 357 -8.76 4.11 -19.21
C VAL A 357 -8.38 5.34 -20.03
N ASP A 358 -8.85 5.37 -21.27
CA ASP A 358 -8.76 6.52 -22.16
C ASP A 358 -9.86 7.56 -21.89
N ALA A 359 -9.88 8.64 -22.67
CA ALA A 359 -10.85 9.73 -22.56
C ALA A 359 -12.30 9.27 -22.77
N GLN A 360 -12.53 8.11 -23.38
CA GLN A 360 -13.85 7.49 -23.57
C GLN A 360 -14.19 6.43 -22.53
N GLY A 361 -13.33 6.26 -21.50
CA GLY A 361 -13.51 5.27 -20.44
C GLY A 361 -13.19 3.83 -20.88
N LYS A 362 -12.53 3.63 -22.02
CA LYS A 362 -12.13 2.32 -22.50
C LYS A 362 -10.77 1.93 -21.91
N PRO A 363 -10.54 0.64 -21.57
CA PRO A 363 -9.27 0.19 -21.05
C PRO A 363 -8.10 0.51 -21.96
N LEU A 364 -6.97 0.97 -21.38
CA LEU A 364 -5.73 1.19 -22.11
C LEU A 364 -5.15 -0.14 -22.56
N ASN A 365 -4.80 -0.23 -23.84
CA ASN A 365 -4.22 -1.42 -24.45
C ASN A 365 -3.20 -1.05 -25.54
N GLY A 366 -2.05 -1.70 -25.53
CA GLY A 366 -0.96 -1.43 -26.49
C GLY A 366 -1.24 -1.81 -27.95
N SER A 367 -2.45 -2.28 -28.28
CA SER A 367 -2.95 -2.38 -29.66
C SER A 367 -3.29 -1.01 -30.27
N HIS A 368 -3.35 0.03 -29.45
CA HIS A 368 -3.71 1.38 -29.84
C HIS A 368 -2.61 2.36 -29.50
N ARG A 369 -2.68 3.52 -30.15
CA ARG A 369 -1.80 4.66 -29.89
C ARG A 369 -2.56 5.69 -29.06
N TYR A 370 -1.84 6.30 -28.13
CA TYR A 370 -2.43 7.30 -27.24
C TYR A 370 -1.56 8.54 -27.18
N ARG A 371 -2.20 9.65 -26.88
CA ARG A 371 -1.58 10.94 -26.59
C ARG A 371 -2.00 11.40 -25.20
N LEU A 372 -1.03 11.87 -24.43
CA LEU A 372 -1.29 12.64 -23.22
C LEU A 372 -0.84 14.06 -23.51
N HIS A 373 -1.81 14.97 -23.68
CA HIS A 373 -1.60 16.35 -24.08
C HIS A 373 -1.67 17.31 -22.91
N PHE A 374 -0.63 18.09 -22.69
CA PHE A 374 -0.61 19.18 -21.72
C PHE A 374 -0.61 20.51 -22.48
N GLY A 375 -1.61 21.35 -22.27
CA GLY A 375 -1.66 22.70 -22.81
C GLY A 375 -0.48 23.58 -22.33
N PRO A 376 -0.22 24.74 -22.94
CA PRO A 376 0.95 25.56 -22.68
C PRO A 376 1.15 25.98 -21.21
N SER A 377 0.07 26.01 -20.40
CA SER A 377 0.10 26.34 -18.98
C SER A 377 -0.41 25.23 -18.07
N GLU A 378 -0.56 24.01 -18.62
CA GLU A 378 -1.22 22.89 -17.94
C GLU A 378 -0.25 21.80 -17.50
N LEU A 379 1.04 22.04 -17.56
CA LEU A 379 2.04 21.09 -17.02
C LEU A 379 1.78 20.83 -15.53
N PRO A 380 2.13 19.63 -15.02
CA PRO A 380 1.94 19.29 -13.62
C PRO A 380 2.52 20.35 -12.67
N PRO A 381 1.69 20.98 -11.81
CA PRO A 381 2.15 22.06 -10.93
C PRO A 381 2.89 21.49 -9.74
N VAL A 382 4.19 21.34 -9.88
CA VAL A 382 5.10 20.86 -8.84
C VAL A 382 6.15 21.91 -8.48
N LYS A 383 6.77 21.76 -7.32
CA LYS A 383 7.97 22.53 -6.90
C LYS A 383 9.24 21.72 -7.12
N ALA A 384 9.13 20.38 -7.18
CA ALA A 384 10.26 19.52 -7.49
C ALA A 384 10.19 19.01 -8.93
N PHE A 385 9.58 17.89 -9.20
CA PHE A 385 9.51 17.27 -10.52
C PHE A 385 8.29 16.36 -10.68
N TRP A 386 8.02 15.96 -11.90
CA TRP A 386 6.96 15.01 -12.21
C TRP A 386 7.41 13.94 -13.20
N SER A 387 6.69 12.82 -13.21
CA SER A 387 6.84 11.77 -14.21
C SER A 387 5.52 11.07 -14.51
N VAL A 388 5.46 10.39 -15.66
CA VAL A 388 4.42 9.41 -16.03
C VAL A 388 5.09 8.09 -16.32
N THR A 389 4.73 7.05 -15.58
CA THR A 389 5.28 5.69 -15.74
C THR A 389 4.21 4.75 -16.27
N ALA A 390 4.56 3.85 -17.20
CA ALA A 390 3.68 2.79 -17.68
C ALA A 390 3.97 1.46 -16.96
N TYR A 391 2.90 0.77 -16.50
CA TYR A 391 2.99 -0.54 -15.86
C TYR A 391 2.07 -1.54 -16.55
N GLY A 392 2.47 -2.80 -16.54
CA GLY A 392 1.59 -3.91 -16.90
C GLY A 392 0.45 -4.09 -15.90
N THR A 393 -0.49 -4.98 -16.21
CA THR A 393 -1.60 -5.34 -15.31
C THR A 393 -1.15 -6.13 -14.09
N ASP A 394 0.10 -6.58 -14.08
CA ASP A 394 0.80 -7.18 -12.94
C ASP A 394 1.49 -6.12 -12.04
N ASP A 395 1.22 -4.84 -12.29
CA ASP A 395 1.82 -3.69 -11.60
C ASP A 395 3.36 -3.63 -11.70
N ALA A 396 3.95 -4.33 -12.68
CA ALA A 396 5.39 -4.32 -12.94
C ALA A 396 5.77 -3.40 -14.11
N LEU A 397 7.04 -2.99 -14.18
CA LEU A 397 7.59 -2.22 -15.31
C LEU A 397 7.45 -3.03 -16.61
N ILE A 398 7.09 -2.34 -17.70
CA ILE A 398 6.92 -2.95 -19.02
C ILE A 398 8.26 -3.05 -19.71
N ASP A 399 8.73 -4.26 -19.97
CA ASP A 399 9.94 -4.50 -20.75
C ASP A 399 9.82 -3.88 -22.15
N ASN A 400 10.85 -3.13 -22.57
CA ASN A 400 10.85 -2.43 -23.85
C ASN A 400 12.27 -2.21 -24.39
N PRO A 401 12.44 -2.08 -25.74
CA PRO A 401 13.75 -2.07 -26.39
C PRO A 401 14.71 -0.93 -26.00
N ILE A 402 14.20 0.13 -25.39
CA ILE A 402 14.99 1.31 -25.02
C ILE A 402 15.10 1.49 -23.50
N ASN A 403 14.63 0.52 -22.70
CA ASN A 403 14.60 0.56 -21.23
C ASN A 403 14.02 1.87 -20.67
N ARG A 404 13.03 2.45 -21.35
CA ARG A 404 12.33 3.65 -20.92
C ARG A 404 11.01 3.27 -20.26
N PHE A 405 10.93 3.42 -18.96
CA PHE A 405 9.76 3.06 -18.16
C PHE A 405 8.90 4.26 -17.78
N ALA A 406 9.49 5.45 -17.80
CA ALA A 406 8.85 6.71 -17.46
C ALA A 406 9.28 7.85 -18.39
N LEU A 407 8.47 8.91 -18.43
CA LEU A 407 8.79 10.21 -18.99
C LEU A 407 8.38 11.31 -18.02
N GLY A 408 9.19 12.35 -17.89
CA GLY A 408 8.91 13.49 -17.02
C GLY A 408 9.73 14.72 -17.38
N ASP A 409 9.62 15.79 -16.59
CA ASP A 409 10.30 17.07 -16.81
C ASP A 409 11.83 17.01 -16.74
N ARG A 410 12.40 15.89 -16.27
CA ARG A 410 13.85 15.66 -16.26
C ARG A 410 14.37 15.04 -17.55
N ASP A 411 13.47 14.64 -18.45
CA ASP A 411 13.80 14.11 -19.77
C ASP A 411 13.97 15.25 -20.79
N PRO A 412 14.74 15.04 -21.88
CA PRO A 412 14.91 16.04 -22.93
C PRO A 412 13.68 16.12 -23.85
N LEU A 413 12.51 16.45 -23.25
CA LEU A 413 11.24 16.54 -23.93
C LEU A 413 11.22 17.63 -24.99
N VAL A 414 10.49 17.40 -26.07
CA VAL A 414 10.25 18.37 -27.15
C VAL A 414 8.85 18.92 -27.00
N PHE A 415 8.77 20.24 -26.82
CA PHE A 415 7.52 20.99 -26.77
C PHE A 415 7.03 21.37 -28.17
N ASN A 416 5.74 21.51 -28.32
CA ASN A 416 5.12 22.04 -29.52
C ASN A 416 5.41 23.55 -29.65
N ALA A 417 5.19 24.10 -30.87
CA ALA A 417 5.48 25.52 -31.17
C ALA A 417 4.66 26.50 -30.32
N ASP A 418 3.51 26.09 -29.81
CA ASP A 418 2.65 26.87 -28.91
C ASP A 418 3.00 26.71 -27.42
N GLY A 419 4.06 25.93 -27.10
CA GLY A 419 4.49 25.64 -25.74
C GLY A 419 3.72 24.49 -25.05
N SER A 420 2.80 23.82 -25.74
CA SER A 420 2.15 22.59 -25.27
C SER A 420 3.11 21.40 -25.33
N LEU A 421 2.76 20.32 -24.63
CA LEU A 421 3.56 19.09 -24.58
C LEU A 421 2.70 17.87 -24.88
N ASP A 422 3.16 17.05 -25.83
CA ASP A 422 2.56 15.74 -26.12
C ASP A 422 3.47 14.62 -25.65
N LEU A 423 2.95 13.68 -24.86
CA LEU A 423 3.58 12.38 -24.60
C LEU A 423 2.87 11.32 -25.45
N TRP A 424 3.65 10.53 -26.17
CA TRP A 424 3.17 9.49 -27.07
C TRP A 424 3.28 8.13 -26.38
N ILE A 425 2.16 7.46 -26.14
CA ILE A 425 2.13 6.16 -25.44
C ILE A 425 1.67 5.12 -26.46
N GLN A 426 2.59 4.27 -26.90
CA GLN A 426 2.34 3.26 -27.92
C GLN A 426 3.42 2.19 -27.93
N ALA A 427 3.10 1.02 -28.54
CA ALA A 427 4.06 -0.09 -28.68
C ALA A 427 5.11 0.19 -29.77
N ASP A 428 4.64 0.62 -30.93
CA ASP A 428 5.53 0.88 -32.07
C ASP A 428 6.32 2.16 -31.89
N ARG A 429 7.56 2.15 -32.37
CA ARG A 429 8.40 3.35 -32.37
C ARG A 429 7.75 4.43 -33.25
N PRO A 430 7.50 5.64 -32.72
CA PRO A 430 6.95 6.74 -33.49
C PRO A 430 7.99 7.35 -34.47
N SER A 431 7.57 8.33 -35.24
CA SER A 431 8.44 9.14 -36.10
C SER A 431 9.60 9.78 -35.31
N PRO A 432 10.75 10.07 -35.93
CA PRO A 432 11.95 10.55 -35.22
C PRO A 432 11.75 11.81 -34.37
N ASP A 433 10.87 12.71 -34.77
CA ASP A 433 10.50 13.93 -34.04
C ASP A 433 9.77 13.65 -32.72
N LYS A 434 9.07 12.51 -32.62
CA LYS A 434 8.28 12.12 -31.43
C LYS A 434 9.03 11.19 -30.48
N VAL A 435 10.16 10.61 -30.85
CA VAL A 435 10.88 9.60 -30.09
C VAL A 435 11.29 10.10 -28.69
N LYS A 436 11.62 11.38 -28.54
CA LYS A 436 11.99 11.94 -27.25
C LYS A 436 10.83 11.92 -26.24
N ASN A 437 9.60 12.07 -26.73
CA ASN A 437 8.38 12.10 -25.95
C ASN A 437 7.62 10.75 -25.97
N TRP A 438 8.28 9.67 -26.39
CA TRP A 438 7.64 8.35 -26.51
C TRP A 438 7.84 7.50 -25.25
N LEU A 439 6.73 7.06 -24.68
CA LEU A 439 6.67 6.07 -23.61
C LEU A 439 6.22 4.72 -24.20
N PRO A 440 7.12 3.74 -24.31
CA PRO A 440 6.81 2.43 -24.89
C PRO A 440 5.87 1.62 -23.98
N VAL A 441 4.92 0.91 -24.60
CA VAL A 441 4.08 -0.10 -23.96
C VAL A 441 4.12 -1.41 -24.76
N LYS A 442 3.62 -2.50 -24.17
CA LYS A 442 3.65 -3.81 -24.82
C LYS A 442 2.45 -3.98 -25.75
N THR A 443 2.70 -4.39 -26.99
CA THR A 443 1.66 -4.70 -27.99
C THR A 443 0.66 -5.72 -27.45
N ASN A 444 -0.63 -5.52 -27.76
CA ASN A 444 -1.75 -6.41 -27.40
C ASN A 444 -1.87 -6.72 -25.89
N SER A 445 -1.33 -5.84 -25.05
CA SER A 445 -1.39 -6.00 -23.61
C SER A 445 -2.05 -4.78 -22.97
N SER A 446 -2.92 -5.02 -22.00
CA SER A 446 -3.45 -3.92 -21.18
C SER A 446 -2.37 -3.35 -20.30
N PHE A 447 -2.46 -2.05 -20.02
CA PHE A 447 -1.51 -1.34 -19.17
C PHE A 447 -2.21 -0.26 -18.34
N LEU A 448 -1.48 0.30 -17.39
CA LEU A 448 -1.90 1.46 -16.63
C LEU A 448 -0.83 2.55 -16.68
N LEU A 449 -1.24 3.78 -16.50
CA LEU A 449 -0.35 4.91 -16.30
C LEU A 449 -0.42 5.38 -14.85
N ASN A 450 0.74 5.67 -14.29
CA ASN A 450 0.86 6.29 -12.97
C ASN A 450 1.67 7.58 -13.12
N ALA A 451 1.03 8.71 -12.87
CA ALA A 451 1.72 9.98 -12.75
C ALA A 451 2.27 10.12 -11.32
N ARG A 452 3.46 10.68 -11.19
CA ARG A 452 4.08 11.01 -9.91
C ARG A 452 4.41 12.49 -9.89
N LEU A 453 3.82 13.21 -8.95
CA LEU A 453 4.03 14.63 -8.73
C LEU A 453 4.76 14.78 -7.40
N TYR A 454 6.03 15.18 -7.44
CA TYR A 454 6.86 15.35 -6.25
C TYR A 454 6.85 16.81 -5.83
N TRP A 455 6.61 17.05 -4.54
CA TRP A 455 6.37 18.35 -3.94
C TRP A 455 5.33 19.15 -4.73
N PRO A 456 4.10 18.61 -4.84
CA PRO A 456 3.04 19.25 -5.61
C PRO A 456 2.67 20.60 -5.03
N LYS A 457 2.30 21.54 -5.91
CA LYS A 457 1.71 22.84 -5.51
C LYS A 457 0.25 22.64 -5.11
N ASP A 458 -0.31 23.61 -4.41
CA ASP A 458 -1.70 23.57 -3.91
C ASP A 458 -2.73 23.28 -5.00
N ALA A 459 -2.52 23.76 -6.22
CA ALA A 459 -3.41 23.50 -7.34
C ALA A 459 -3.60 22.01 -7.64
N ALA A 460 -2.55 21.19 -7.48
CA ALA A 460 -2.64 19.73 -7.64
C ALA A 460 -3.26 19.04 -6.41
N LEU A 461 -3.13 19.63 -5.22
CA LEU A 461 -3.62 19.03 -3.97
C LEU A 461 -5.10 19.32 -3.71
N ASN A 462 -5.60 20.49 -4.11
CA ASN A 462 -6.97 20.94 -3.86
C ASN A 462 -7.94 20.66 -5.03
N GLY A 463 -7.47 19.99 -6.09
CA GLY A 463 -8.29 19.61 -7.23
C GLY A 463 -8.49 20.73 -8.28
N ASN A 464 -7.83 21.89 -8.14
CA ASN A 464 -7.90 22.96 -9.15
C ASN A 464 -7.12 22.60 -10.42
N TRP A 465 -6.23 21.64 -10.36
CA TRP A 465 -5.53 21.04 -11.49
C TRP A 465 -5.70 19.51 -11.45
N GLY A 466 -5.81 18.91 -12.61
CA GLY A 466 -5.86 17.47 -12.77
C GLY A 466 -5.17 17.02 -14.03
N MET A 467 -4.68 15.79 -14.04
CA MET A 467 -4.06 15.18 -15.22
C MET A 467 -4.99 15.26 -16.44
N PRO A 468 -4.49 15.57 -17.65
CA PRO A 468 -5.28 15.54 -18.85
C PRO A 468 -5.74 14.12 -19.18
N ALA A 469 -6.87 14.02 -19.90
CA ALA A 469 -7.36 12.72 -20.35
C ALA A 469 -6.38 12.05 -21.31
N VAL A 470 -6.32 10.73 -21.30
CA VAL A 470 -5.51 9.96 -22.24
C VAL A 470 -6.28 9.80 -23.54
N GLU A 471 -5.89 10.51 -24.59
CA GLU A 471 -6.57 10.50 -25.88
C GLU A 471 -6.13 9.30 -26.71
N ARG A 472 -7.10 8.51 -27.17
CA ARG A 472 -6.84 7.42 -28.12
C ARG A 472 -6.82 8.00 -29.53
N LEU A 473 -5.78 7.68 -30.28
CA LEU A 473 -5.55 8.25 -31.61
C LEU A 473 -6.05 7.36 -32.75
N GLU A 474 -6.03 6.06 -32.59
CA GLU A 474 -6.63 5.07 -33.53
C GLU A 474 -6.24 3.65 -33.10
#